data_54609ab72b0a21b24e0a0baa2153fafd
#
_entry.id   54609ab72b0a21b24e0a0baa2153fafd
#
_cell.length_a   1.000
_cell.length_b   1.000
_cell.length_c   1.000
_cell.angle_alpha   90.00
_cell.angle_beta   90.00
_cell.angle_gamma   90.00
#
_symmetry.space_group_name_H-M   'P 1'
#
loop_
_entity.id
_entity.type
_entity.pdbx_description
1 polymer ?
#
loop_
_entity_poly.entity_id
_entity_poly.type
_entity_poly.pdbx_seq_one_letter_code
_entity_poly.pdbx_strand_id
1 'polypeptide(L)'
;SLFYNCVGPPEPDDGLIDNLPFVINTAEVFTFTLRGNSYDGEESYDLSFALDSNVVLSTTLIVNGYSGSDTTSIYVNNSADSTLLWYLILGNMVYTRSDPMGGNALGYPGKINVIGTNFNGVVDFQIVKN
;
A
#
# COMPACT_ATOMS: atom_id res chain seq x y z
N SER A 1 10.77 35.45 -2.30
CA SER A 1 10.20 35.68 -2.04
C SER A 1 10.31 35.81 -2.09
N LEU A 2 10.50 35.42 -2.30
CA LEU A 2 10.08 35.78 -2.18
C LEU A 2 10.00 35.79 -2.30
N PHE A 3 10.09 35.46 -2.42
CA PHE A 3 9.53 35.80 -2.30
C PHE A 3 9.44 35.71 -2.22
N TYR A 4 9.57 35.44 -2.28
CA TYR A 4 9.16 35.53 -2.01
C TYR A 4 9.12 35.28 -1.71
N ASN A 5 9.21 35.18 -1.61
CA ASN A 5 9.12 34.83 -1.21
C ASN A 5 9.30 34.33 -0.74
N CYS A 6 9.16 34.75 -0.03
CA CYS A 6 9.53 33.80 0.59
C CYS A 6 8.84 32.64 0.80
N VAL A 7 8.86 32.09 0.29
CA VAL A 7 8.38 30.75 0.23
C VAL A 7 9.28 29.87 1.04
N GLY A 8 8.74 28.99 1.86
CA GLY A 8 9.53 27.98 2.51
C GLY A 8 10.28 27.13 1.50
N PRO A 9 11.24 26.32 1.95
CA PRO A 9 11.93 25.42 1.05
C PRO A 9 10.91 24.56 0.32
N PRO A 10 11.12 24.25 -0.96
CA PRO A 10 10.21 23.39 -1.66
C PRO A 10 10.11 22.06 -0.94
N GLU A 11 8.90 21.57 -0.81
CA GLU A 11 8.67 20.24 -0.30
C GLU A 11 9.43 19.23 -1.14
N PRO A 12 9.90 18.11 -0.55
CA PRO A 12 10.36 17.02 -1.37
C PRO A 12 9.28 16.68 -2.38
N ASP A 13 9.63 16.71 -3.62
CA ASP A 13 8.64 16.54 -4.69
C ASP A 13 8.35 15.06 -4.91
N ASP A 14 7.77 14.44 -3.90
CA ASP A 14 7.31 13.06 -3.98
C ASP A 14 5.83 12.96 -4.39
N GLY A 15 5.17 14.12 -4.56
CA GLY A 15 3.76 14.16 -4.92
C GLY A 15 2.81 13.77 -3.80
N LEU A 16 3.31 13.54 -2.59
CA LEU A 16 2.49 13.08 -1.48
C LEU A 16 2.00 14.24 -0.63
N ILE A 17 0.76 14.11 -0.17
CA ILE A 17 0.14 15.00 0.81
C ILE A 17 -0.05 14.18 2.08
N ASP A 18 0.29 14.75 3.23
CA ASP A 18 0.19 14.05 4.51
C ASP A 18 -1.21 13.47 4.70
N ASN A 19 -1.27 12.20 5.06
CA ASN A 19 -2.48 11.45 5.39
C ASN A 19 -3.48 11.30 4.24
N LEU A 20 -3.02 11.53 3.00
CA LEU A 20 -3.85 11.34 1.81
C LEU A 20 -3.22 10.26 0.94
N PRO A 21 -3.84 9.08 0.81
CA PRO A 21 -3.29 8.01 -0.02
C PRO A 21 -3.22 8.39 -1.49
N PHE A 22 -2.13 8.00 -2.14
CA PHE A 22 -2.00 8.05 -3.59
C PHE A 22 -2.17 6.62 -4.10
N VAL A 23 -3.17 6.41 -4.96
CA VAL A 23 -3.56 5.06 -5.40
C VAL A 23 -3.57 4.97 -6.91
N ILE A 24 -2.93 3.92 -7.44
CA ILE A 24 -3.06 3.50 -8.83
C ILE A 24 -3.68 2.11 -8.81
N ASN A 25 -4.79 1.94 -9.53
CA ASN A 25 -5.53 0.67 -9.51
C ASN A 25 -6.00 0.35 -10.93
N THR A 26 -5.18 -0.41 -11.64
CA THR A 26 -5.41 -0.78 -13.03
C THR A 26 -5.48 -2.30 -13.19
N ALA A 27 -5.70 -2.76 -14.42
CA ALA A 27 -5.70 -4.19 -14.71
C ALA A 27 -4.33 -4.85 -14.55
N GLU A 28 -3.25 -4.07 -14.47
CA GLU A 28 -1.86 -4.56 -14.44
C GLU A 28 -1.13 -4.26 -13.15
N VAL A 29 -1.53 -3.21 -12.42
CA VAL A 29 -0.82 -2.78 -11.23
C VAL A 29 -1.77 -2.15 -10.21
N PHE A 30 -1.52 -2.44 -8.94
CA PHE A 30 -2.10 -1.73 -7.82
C PHE A 30 -0.98 -1.10 -7.02
N THR A 31 -1.08 0.20 -6.75
CA THR A 31 -0.13 0.93 -5.91
C THR A 31 -0.89 1.71 -4.86
N PHE A 32 -0.44 1.59 -3.63
CA PHE A 32 -0.92 2.40 -2.50
C PHE A 32 0.31 3.05 -1.88
N THR A 33 0.35 4.37 -1.90
CA THR A 33 1.46 5.14 -1.31
C THR A 33 0.87 6.15 -0.34
N LEU A 34 1.42 6.21 0.86
CA LEU A 34 0.93 7.09 1.91
C LEU A 34 2.10 7.65 2.71
N ARG A 35 2.09 8.98 2.89
CA ARG A 35 2.91 9.62 3.90
C ARG A 35 2.04 9.91 5.11
N GLY A 36 2.23 9.14 6.18
CA GLY A 36 1.46 9.26 7.40
C GLY A 36 2.08 10.26 8.37
N ASN A 37 1.22 11.06 8.96
CA ASN A 37 1.57 11.95 10.05
C ASN A 37 0.50 11.77 11.12
N SER A 38 0.74 10.83 12.04
CA SER A 38 -0.24 10.34 13.00
C SER A 38 -1.52 9.85 12.31
N TYR A 39 -1.34 9.09 11.25
CA TYR A 39 -2.46 8.66 10.41
C TYR A 39 -3.28 7.59 11.12
N ASP A 40 -4.56 7.87 11.32
CA ASP A 40 -5.56 6.90 11.76
C ASP A 40 -6.63 6.83 10.69
N GLY A 41 -6.87 5.64 10.17
CA GLY A 41 -7.90 5.49 9.15
C GLY A 41 -7.97 4.09 8.61
N GLU A 42 -9.00 3.85 7.84
CA GLU A 42 -9.21 2.58 7.17
C GLU A 42 -9.58 2.85 5.72
N GLU A 43 -8.81 2.25 4.79
CA GLU A 43 -9.03 2.38 3.36
C GLU A 43 -9.28 1.01 2.76
N SER A 44 -10.20 0.94 1.83
CA SER A 44 -10.56 -0.31 1.17
C SER A 44 -10.65 -0.09 -0.33
N TYR A 45 -10.02 -0.97 -1.12
CA TYR A 45 -9.96 -0.85 -2.57
C TYR A 45 -10.29 -2.18 -3.22
N ASP A 46 -11.20 -2.17 -4.19
CA ASP A 46 -11.43 -3.33 -5.02
C ASP A 46 -10.37 -3.38 -6.11
N LEU A 47 -9.72 -4.53 -6.26
CA LEU A 47 -8.68 -4.68 -7.28
C LEU A 47 -9.30 -4.80 -8.67
N SER A 48 -8.62 -4.17 -9.64
CA SER A 48 -9.05 -4.17 -11.04
C SER A 48 -8.35 -5.24 -11.87
N PHE A 49 -7.56 -6.12 -11.26
CA PHE A 49 -6.84 -7.16 -11.96
C PHE A 49 -7.77 -8.15 -12.64
N ALA A 50 -7.43 -8.49 -13.90
CA ALA A 50 -7.98 -9.65 -14.56
C ALA A 50 -7.08 -10.85 -14.25
N LEU A 51 -7.50 -11.72 -13.35
CA LEU A 51 -6.66 -12.80 -12.83
C LEU A 51 -7.14 -14.17 -13.36
N ASP A 52 -6.17 -15.04 -13.60
CA ASP A 52 -6.39 -16.43 -13.92
C ASP A 52 -5.26 -17.28 -13.32
N SER A 53 -5.32 -18.60 -13.53
CA SER A 53 -4.37 -19.53 -12.92
C SER A 53 -2.93 -19.41 -13.45
N ASN A 54 -2.71 -18.67 -14.54
CA ASN A 54 -1.38 -18.47 -15.12
C ASN A 54 -0.70 -17.20 -14.64
N VAL A 55 -1.41 -16.38 -13.88
CA VAL A 55 -0.90 -15.09 -13.41
C VAL A 55 -0.02 -15.29 -12.18
N VAL A 56 1.08 -14.54 -12.14
CA VAL A 56 1.91 -14.39 -10.95
C VAL A 56 1.81 -12.95 -10.49
N LEU A 57 1.51 -12.75 -9.21
CA LEU A 57 1.49 -11.42 -8.62
C LEU A 57 2.80 -11.17 -7.87
N SER A 58 3.47 -10.07 -8.20
CA SER A 58 4.68 -9.62 -7.51
C SER A 58 4.32 -8.48 -6.59
N THR A 59 4.56 -8.68 -5.29
CA THR A 59 4.23 -7.71 -4.25
C THR A 59 5.50 -7.09 -3.70
N THR A 60 5.50 -5.78 -3.54
CA THR A 60 6.58 -5.03 -2.91
C THR A 60 5.98 -4.14 -1.82
N LEU A 61 6.58 -4.17 -0.64
CA LEU A 61 6.20 -3.30 0.47
C LEU A 61 7.46 -2.63 1.01
N ILE A 62 7.48 -1.32 0.97
CA ILE A 62 8.61 -0.52 1.45
C ILE A 62 8.07 0.49 2.46
N VAL A 63 8.69 0.53 3.63
CA VAL A 63 8.36 1.50 4.68
C VAL A 63 9.62 2.24 5.10
N ASN A 64 9.58 3.56 5.04
CA ASN A 64 10.68 4.44 5.40
C ASN A 64 10.23 5.48 6.41
N GLY A 65 11.17 5.97 7.19
CA GLY A 65 10.91 7.06 8.13
C GLY A 65 9.91 6.71 9.21
N TYR A 66 9.75 5.43 9.50
CA TYR A 66 8.79 4.97 10.49
C TYR A 66 9.17 5.46 11.88
N SER A 67 8.18 5.95 12.62
CA SER A 67 8.32 6.22 14.04
C SER A 67 7.01 5.90 14.73
N GLY A 68 7.09 5.54 16.02
CA GLY A 68 5.92 5.18 16.80
C GLY A 68 5.98 3.73 17.26
N SER A 69 4.93 3.30 17.94
CA SER A 69 4.85 1.97 18.54
C SER A 69 3.57 1.21 18.17
N ASP A 70 2.68 1.83 17.43
CA ASP A 70 1.43 1.21 17.00
C ASP A 70 1.62 0.41 15.72
N THR A 71 0.71 -0.51 15.46
CA THR A 71 0.77 -1.38 14.29
C THR A 71 -0.20 -0.92 13.21
N THR A 72 0.32 -0.69 12.01
CA THR A 72 -0.49 -0.47 10.81
C THR A 72 -0.52 -1.77 10.01
N SER A 73 -1.65 -2.08 9.43
CA SER A 73 -1.86 -3.39 8.77
C SER A 73 -2.37 -3.21 7.36
N ILE A 74 -1.93 -4.11 6.47
CA ILE A 74 -2.45 -4.22 5.11
C ILE A 74 -2.94 -5.66 4.93
N TYR A 75 -4.19 -5.81 4.50
CA TYR A 75 -4.79 -7.12 4.24
C TYR A 75 -5.11 -7.26 2.76
N VAL A 76 -4.77 -8.41 2.20
CA VAL A 76 -5.15 -8.80 0.85
C VAL A 76 -6.23 -9.86 0.99
N ASN A 77 -7.44 -9.52 0.59
CA ASN A 77 -8.61 -10.39 0.74
C ASN A 77 -9.11 -10.85 -0.63
N ASN A 78 -9.82 -11.97 -0.66
CA ASN A 78 -10.59 -12.35 -1.84
C ASN A 78 -11.90 -11.55 -1.90
N SER A 79 -12.70 -11.76 -2.94
CA SER A 79 -13.97 -11.03 -3.12
C SER A 79 -15.02 -11.39 -2.06
N ALA A 80 -14.83 -12.48 -1.33
CA ALA A 80 -15.70 -12.87 -0.22
C ALA A 80 -15.18 -12.40 1.14
N ASP A 81 -14.21 -11.47 1.15
CA ASP A 81 -13.57 -10.89 2.33
C ASP A 81 -12.77 -11.89 3.18
N SER A 82 -12.41 -13.04 2.63
CA SER A 82 -11.47 -13.94 3.29
C SER A 82 -10.04 -13.44 3.07
N THR A 83 -9.25 -13.40 4.13
CA THR A 83 -7.88 -12.90 4.07
C THR A 83 -6.96 -13.94 3.46
N LEU A 84 -6.27 -13.56 2.39
CA LEU A 84 -5.27 -14.36 1.71
C LEU A 84 -3.88 -14.09 2.28
N LEU A 85 -3.55 -12.84 2.45
CA LEU A 85 -2.25 -12.38 2.94
C LEU A 85 -2.46 -11.16 3.84
N TRP A 86 -1.54 -10.96 4.76
CA TRP A 86 -1.54 -9.74 5.56
C TRP A 86 -0.10 -9.31 5.84
N TYR A 87 0.07 -8.01 6.01
CA TYR A 87 1.36 -7.40 6.30
C TYR A 87 1.20 -6.50 7.50
N LEU A 88 2.09 -6.65 8.49
CA LEU A 88 2.11 -5.81 9.68
C LEU A 88 3.31 -4.86 9.57
N ILE A 89 3.04 -3.57 9.73
CA ILE A 89 4.07 -2.54 9.66
C ILE A 89 4.44 -2.18 11.09
N LEU A 90 5.64 -2.60 11.49
CA LEU A 90 6.17 -2.41 12.83
C LEU A 90 7.45 -1.59 12.82
N GLY A 91 7.95 -1.21 11.66
CA GLY A 91 9.20 -0.46 11.50
C GLY A 91 9.50 -0.25 10.03
N ASN A 92 10.68 0.32 9.76
CA ASN A 92 11.17 0.40 8.38
C ASN A 92 11.39 -1.01 7.84
N MET A 93 11.01 -1.21 6.58
CA MET A 93 11.14 -2.52 5.96
C MET A 93 11.20 -2.42 4.45
N VAL A 94 11.79 -3.45 3.83
CA VAL A 94 11.70 -3.73 2.40
C VAL A 94 11.33 -5.20 2.27
N TYR A 95 10.22 -5.47 1.62
CA TYR A 95 9.71 -6.83 1.49
C TYR A 95 9.22 -7.06 0.07
N THR A 96 9.60 -8.18 -0.51
CA THR A 96 9.14 -8.59 -1.84
C THR A 96 8.67 -10.02 -1.81
N ARG A 97 7.69 -10.32 -2.66
CA ARG A 97 7.09 -11.64 -2.73
C ARG A 97 6.50 -11.87 -4.13
N SER A 98 6.54 -13.11 -4.59
CA SER A 98 5.88 -13.53 -5.82
C SER A 98 4.93 -14.67 -5.50
N ASP A 99 3.67 -14.52 -5.90
CA ASP A 99 2.62 -15.50 -5.61
C ASP A 99 1.95 -15.96 -6.91
N PRO A 100 2.16 -17.23 -7.30
CA PRO A 100 1.40 -17.80 -8.40
C PRO A 100 -0.07 -17.93 -8.01
N MET A 101 -0.96 -17.60 -8.92
CA MET A 101 -2.41 -17.65 -8.63
C MET A 101 -3.00 -19.05 -8.79
N GLY A 102 -2.32 -19.91 -9.53
CA GLY A 102 -2.80 -21.28 -9.71
C GLY A 102 -2.78 -22.09 -8.41
N GLY A 103 -3.82 -22.82 -8.14
CA GLY A 103 -3.88 -23.70 -6.97
C GLY A 103 -4.20 -23.04 -5.65
N ASN A 104 -4.57 -21.76 -5.64
CA ASN A 104 -4.96 -21.09 -4.42
C ASN A 104 -6.38 -21.48 -4.03
N ALA A 105 -6.53 -22.17 -2.89
CA ALA A 105 -7.82 -22.69 -2.44
C ALA A 105 -8.81 -21.59 -2.05
N LEU A 106 -8.32 -20.40 -1.69
CA LEU A 106 -9.16 -19.26 -1.32
C LEU A 106 -9.52 -18.38 -2.52
N GLY A 107 -9.03 -18.73 -3.72
CA GLY A 107 -9.28 -17.97 -4.94
C GLY A 107 -8.29 -16.84 -5.13
N TYR A 108 -8.71 -15.80 -5.83
CA TYR A 108 -7.83 -14.70 -6.22
C TYR A 108 -8.00 -13.49 -5.33
N PRO A 109 -6.93 -12.68 -5.17
CA PRO A 109 -7.07 -11.38 -4.52
C PRO A 109 -8.12 -10.54 -5.21
N GLY A 110 -8.98 -9.92 -4.44
CA GLY A 110 -10.04 -9.06 -4.95
C GLY A 110 -10.12 -7.72 -4.24
N LYS A 111 -9.51 -7.60 -3.06
CA LYS A 111 -9.66 -6.40 -2.26
C LYS A 111 -8.42 -6.16 -1.41
N ILE A 112 -8.04 -4.89 -1.29
CA ILE A 112 -6.98 -4.46 -0.36
C ILE A 112 -7.63 -3.63 0.74
N ASN A 113 -7.32 -3.94 2.00
CA ASN A 113 -7.73 -3.15 3.15
C ASN A 113 -6.49 -2.67 3.89
N VAL A 114 -6.44 -1.37 4.15
CA VAL A 114 -5.35 -0.74 4.89
C VAL A 114 -5.91 -0.16 6.16
N ILE A 115 -5.36 -0.55 7.31
CA ILE A 115 -5.77 -0.05 8.61
C ILE A 115 -4.58 0.67 9.22
N GLY A 116 -4.64 2.00 9.24
CA GLY A 116 -3.64 2.85 9.85
C GLY A 116 -3.97 3.10 11.30
N THR A 117 -2.97 2.96 12.16
CA THR A 117 -3.09 3.25 13.59
C THR A 117 -1.91 4.11 13.98
N ASN A 118 -2.17 5.40 14.15
CA ASN A 118 -1.14 6.40 14.48
C ASN A 118 0.14 6.20 13.65
N PHE A 119 -0.03 6.04 12.35
CA PHE A 119 1.07 5.72 11.45
C PHE A 119 1.89 6.98 11.12
N ASN A 120 3.19 6.89 11.34
CA ASN A 120 4.16 7.92 10.98
C ASN A 120 5.22 7.30 10.10
N GLY A 121 5.36 7.81 8.89
CA GLY A 121 6.34 7.30 7.93
C GLY A 121 5.78 7.33 6.52
N VAL A 122 6.53 6.75 5.60
CA VAL A 122 6.10 6.59 4.20
C VAL A 122 5.98 5.11 3.91
N VAL A 123 4.80 4.69 3.47
CA VAL A 123 4.56 3.32 3.01
C VAL A 123 4.29 3.33 1.53
N ASP A 124 4.92 2.40 0.83
CA ASP A 124 4.73 2.17 -0.60
C ASP A 124 4.43 0.67 -0.79
N PHE A 125 3.21 0.37 -1.16
CA PHE A 125 2.73 -1.00 -1.34
C PHE A 125 2.30 -1.17 -2.79
N GLN A 126 2.91 -2.14 -3.48
CA GLN A 126 2.64 -2.38 -4.89
C GLN A 126 2.38 -3.86 -5.15
N ILE A 127 1.41 -4.13 -6.01
CA ILE A 127 1.20 -5.46 -6.59
C ILE A 127 1.22 -5.32 -8.10
N VAL A 128 2.08 -6.08 -8.76
CA VAL A 128 2.22 -6.07 -10.22
C VAL A 128 1.86 -7.44 -10.77
N LYS A 129 1.04 -7.43 -11.80
CA LYS A 129 0.65 -8.65 -12.52
C LYS A 129 1.70 -8.98 -13.57
N ASN A 130 2.16 -10.22 -13.54
CA ASN A 130 3.11 -10.75 -14.52
C ASN A 130 2.47 -11.82 -15.41
#